data_776da8904c5ceb69e94f5775f36d956a
#
_entry.id   776da8904c5ceb69e94f5775f36d956a
#
_cell.length_a   1.000
_cell.length_b   1.000
_cell.length_c   1.000
_cell.angle_alpha   90.00
_cell.angle_beta   90.00
_cell.angle_gamma   90.00
#
_symmetry.space_group_name_H-M   'P 1'
#
loop_
_entity.id
_entity.type
_entity.pdbx_description
1 polymer ?
#
loop_
_entity_poly.entity_id
_entity_poly.type
_entity_poly.pdbx_seq_one_letter_code
_entity_poly.pdbx_strand_id
1 'polypeptide(L)'
;MAAFDFWKNKRLVATRVVSLGRLNDWYAAFDLYGGIDTFRKIAKDDVIGLNDRDLEFMCRALHLKKEDTQCYIRKQLRLQHLNS
;
A
#
# COMPACT_ATOMS: atom_id res chain seq x y z
N MET A 1 20.50 10.72 17.92
CA MET A 1 19.27 9.99 17.63
C MET A 1 19.16 9.74 16.14
N ALA A 2 18.97 8.51 15.75
CA ALA A 2 18.87 8.18 14.32
C ALA A 2 17.59 8.77 13.73
N ALA A 3 17.70 9.35 12.53
CA ALA A 3 16.53 9.82 11.82
C ALA A 3 15.65 8.63 11.39
N PHE A 4 14.35 8.86 11.31
CA PHE A 4 13.43 7.84 10.83
C PHE A 4 13.75 7.53 9.38
N ASP A 5 13.97 6.25 9.09
CA ASP A 5 14.30 5.81 7.73
C ASP A 5 13.01 5.47 6.97
N PHE A 6 12.55 6.40 6.14
CA PHE A 6 11.32 6.24 5.38
C PHE A 6 11.39 5.12 4.36
N TRP A 7 12.57 4.89 3.78
CA TRP A 7 12.73 3.82 2.81
C TRP A 7 12.73 2.44 3.45
N LYS A 8 13.40 2.32 4.60
CA LYS A 8 13.42 1.07 5.36
C LYS A 8 12.03 0.73 5.91
N ASN A 9 11.26 1.74 6.27
CA ASN A 9 9.92 1.58 6.84
C ASN A 9 8.80 1.87 5.84
N LYS A 10 9.08 1.81 4.55
CA LYS A 10 8.11 2.18 3.51
C LYS A 10 6.79 1.42 3.59
N ARG A 11 6.83 0.14 3.96
CA ARG A 11 5.62 -0.68 4.14
C ARG A 11 4.71 -0.09 5.22
N LEU A 12 5.29 0.22 6.37
CA LEU A 12 4.55 0.77 7.49
C LEU A 12 3.96 2.14 7.15
N VAL A 13 4.76 3.03 6.56
CA VAL A 13 4.32 4.37 6.19
C VAL A 13 3.22 4.30 5.14
N ALA A 14 3.42 3.54 4.08
CA ALA A 14 2.45 3.43 3.00
C ALA A 14 1.14 2.82 3.49
N THR A 15 1.21 1.77 4.31
CA THR A 15 0.02 1.14 4.87
C THR A 15 -0.77 2.11 5.72
N ARG A 16 -0.10 2.92 6.54
CA ARG A 16 -0.75 3.93 7.36
C ARG A 16 -1.42 5.01 6.53
N VAL A 17 -0.72 5.52 5.51
CA VAL A 17 -1.26 6.56 4.63
C VAL A 17 -2.54 6.06 3.95
N VAL A 18 -2.51 4.85 3.42
CA VAL A 18 -3.68 4.24 2.77
C VAL A 18 -4.83 4.07 3.77
N SER A 19 -4.53 3.56 4.95
CA SER A 19 -5.57 3.29 5.97
C SER A 19 -6.22 4.58 6.49
N LEU A 20 -5.45 5.65 6.64
CA LEU A 20 -5.98 6.94 7.09
C LEU A 20 -6.82 7.62 6.02
N GLY A 21 -6.49 7.44 4.74
CA GLY A 21 -7.29 7.93 3.63
C GLY A 21 -7.35 9.44 3.47
N ARG A 22 -6.43 10.17 4.06
CA ARG A 22 -6.41 11.63 3.99
C ARG A 22 -5.57 12.10 2.80
N LEU A 23 -6.15 12.99 1.97
CA LEU A 23 -5.46 13.49 0.77
C LEU A 23 -4.13 14.16 1.10
N ASN A 24 -4.09 14.95 2.16
CA ASN A 24 -2.85 15.64 2.56
C ASN A 24 -1.73 14.64 2.88
N ASP A 25 -2.07 13.54 3.54
CA ASP A 25 -1.11 12.49 3.85
C ASP A 25 -0.63 11.77 2.58
N TRP A 26 -1.52 11.56 1.62
CA TRP A 26 -1.17 10.98 0.33
C TRP A 26 -0.18 11.86 -0.43
N TYR A 27 -0.44 13.18 -0.51
CA TYR A 27 0.47 14.11 -1.19
C TYR A 27 1.82 14.18 -0.48
N ALA A 28 1.83 14.20 0.84
CA ALA A 28 3.07 14.19 1.61
C ALA A 28 3.89 12.93 1.33
N ALA A 29 3.21 11.78 1.23
CA ALA A 29 3.88 10.51 0.91
C ALA A 29 4.46 10.51 -0.52
N PHE A 30 3.74 11.08 -1.48
CA PHE A 30 4.25 11.20 -2.85
C PHE A 30 5.54 12.02 -2.88
N ASP A 31 5.56 13.16 -2.17
CA ASP A 31 6.76 13.99 -2.07
C ASP A 31 7.90 13.26 -1.39
N LEU A 32 7.57 12.54 -0.32
CA LEU A 32 8.57 11.83 0.48
C LEU A 32 9.29 10.75 -0.32
N TYR A 33 8.55 10.04 -1.18
CA TYR A 33 9.09 8.91 -1.95
C TYR A 33 9.46 9.26 -3.39
N GLY A 34 9.50 10.55 -3.72
CA GLY A 34 9.99 10.99 -5.03
C GLY A 34 8.96 10.97 -6.13
N GLY A 35 7.68 10.92 -5.81
CA GLY A 35 6.61 11.03 -6.78
C GLY A 35 5.57 9.92 -6.69
N ILE A 36 4.47 10.12 -7.41
CA ILE A 36 3.35 9.18 -7.39
C ILE A 36 3.72 7.81 -7.94
N ASP A 37 4.59 7.75 -8.95
CA ASP A 37 4.97 6.49 -9.57
C ASP A 37 5.72 5.59 -8.59
N THR A 38 6.64 6.17 -7.82
CA THR A 38 7.37 5.43 -6.80
C THR A 38 6.43 4.94 -5.71
N PHE A 39 5.51 5.80 -5.26
CA PHE A 39 4.53 5.42 -4.25
C PHE A 39 3.60 4.31 -4.76
N ARG A 40 3.17 4.37 -6.01
CA ARG A 40 2.36 3.30 -6.61
C ARG A 40 3.08 1.95 -6.54
N LYS A 41 4.37 1.94 -6.85
CA LYS A 41 5.17 0.73 -6.79
C LYS A 41 5.25 0.17 -5.37
N ILE A 42 5.46 1.04 -4.39
CA ILE A 42 5.48 0.65 -2.98
C ILE A 42 4.11 0.08 -2.56
N ALA A 43 3.04 0.76 -2.94
CA ALA A 43 1.69 0.32 -2.61
C ALA A 43 1.38 -1.05 -3.23
N LYS A 44 1.83 -1.26 -4.45
CA LYS A 44 1.62 -2.52 -5.15
C LYS A 44 2.38 -3.68 -4.49
N ASP A 45 3.66 -3.46 -4.18
CA ASP A 45 4.57 -4.53 -3.78
C ASP A 45 4.70 -4.71 -2.27
N ASP A 46 4.60 -3.63 -1.51
CA ASP A 46 4.95 -3.65 -0.09
C ASP A 46 3.76 -3.53 0.85
N VAL A 47 2.65 -2.94 0.40
CA VAL A 47 1.47 -2.79 1.25
C VAL A 47 0.68 -4.09 1.28
N ILE A 48 0.54 -4.66 2.47
CA ILE A 48 -0.18 -5.91 2.70
C ILE A 48 -1.07 -5.76 3.93
N GLY A 49 -2.02 -6.67 4.09
CA GLY A 49 -2.83 -6.70 5.31
C GLY A 49 -3.97 -5.68 5.35
N LEU A 50 -4.27 -5.01 4.24
CA LEU A 50 -5.41 -4.11 4.16
C LEU A 50 -6.72 -4.90 4.12
N ASN A 51 -7.79 -4.32 4.68
CA ASN A 51 -9.12 -4.88 4.46
C ASN A 51 -9.56 -4.60 3.01
N ASP A 52 -10.64 -5.25 2.58
CA ASP A 52 -11.10 -5.15 1.20
C ASP A 52 -11.45 -3.70 0.81
N ARG A 53 -12.04 -2.95 1.73
CA ARG A 53 -12.41 -1.55 1.51
C ARG A 53 -11.19 -0.68 1.26
N ASP A 54 -10.17 -0.80 2.10
CA ASP A 54 -8.95 -0.01 1.98
C ASP A 54 -8.15 -0.40 0.74
N LEU A 55 -8.11 -1.69 0.42
CA LEU A 55 -7.45 -2.19 -0.78
C LEU A 55 -8.11 -1.62 -2.03
N GLU A 56 -9.43 -1.64 -2.08
CA GLU A 56 -10.18 -1.10 -3.22
C GLU A 56 -9.95 0.39 -3.37
N PHE A 57 -9.97 1.13 -2.27
CA PHE A 57 -9.68 2.56 -2.26
C PHE A 57 -8.28 2.86 -2.79
N MET A 58 -7.29 2.12 -2.32
CA MET A 58 -5.91 2.27 -2.78
C MET A 58 -5.78 2.03 -4.28
N CYS A 59 -6.38 0.97 -4.78
CA CYS A 59 -6.31 0.64 -6.20
C CYS A 59 -6.98 1.72 -7.06
N ARG A 60 -8.09 2.26 -6.61
CA ARG A 60 -8.79 3.34 -7.29
C ARG A 60 -7.96 4.63 -7.33
N ALA A 61 -7.44 5.00 -6.16
CA ALA A 61 -6.70 6.26 -6.02
C ALA A 61 -5.40 6.25 -6.82
N LEU A 62 -4.74 5.10 -6.91
CA LEU A 62 -3.44 4.96 -7.56
C LEU A 62 -3.53 4.34 -8.95
N HIS A 63 -4.72 4.07 -9.45
CA HIS A 63 -4.93 3.42 -10.75
C HIS A 63 -4.18 2.10 -10.88
N LEU A 64 -4.26 1.29 -9.81
CA LEU A 64 -3.67 -0.04 -9.79
C LEU A 64 -4.74 -1.11 -10.07
N LYS A 65 -4.30 -2.21 -10.65
CA LYS A 65 -5.15 -3.39 -10.77
C LYS A 65 -5.09 -4.19 -9.48
N LYS A 66 -6.23 -4.53 -8.95
CA LYS A 66 -6.34 -5.27 -7.69
C LYS A 66 -5.55 -6.58 -7.74
N GLU A 67 -5.61 -7.28 -8.88
CA GLU A 67 -4.92 -8.56 -9.07
C GLU A 67 -3.41 -8.43 -9.05
N ASP A 68 -2.88 -7.25 -9.32
CA ASP A 68 -1.43 -7.01 -9.35
C ASP A 68 -0.86 -6.67 -7.97
N THR A 69 -1.71 -6.39 -6.97
CA THR A 69 -1.23 -6.00 -5.65
C THR A 69 -0.87 -7.22 -4.81
N GLN A 70 0.21 -7.11 -4.05
CA GLN A 70 0.61 -8.18 -3.14
C GLN A 70 -0.43 -8.42 -2.06
N CYS A 71 -1.13 -7.37 -1.63
CA CYS A 71 -2.21 -7.50 -0.66
C CYS A 71 -3.30 -8.47 -1.17
N TYR A 72 -3.73 -8.30 -2.40
CA TYR A 72 -4.73 -9.17 -3.02
C TYR A 72 -4.20 -10.58 -3.23
N ILE A 73 -2.99 -10.71 -3.76
CA ILE A 73 -2.38 -12.01 -4.03
C ILE A 73 -2.28 -12.83 -2.75
N ARG A 74 -1.82 -12.22 -1.66
CA ARG A 74 -1.71 -12.90 -0.38
C ARG A 74 -3.05 -13.31 0.19
N LYS A 75 -4.10 -12.48 0.01
CA LYS A 75 -5.45 -12.83 0.42
C LYS A 75 -5.99 -14.04 -0.33
N GLN A 76 -5.76 -14.08 -1.64
CA GLN A 76 -6.20 -15.21 -2.47
C GLN A 76 -5.50 -16.50 -2.09
N LEU A 77 -4.19 -16.43 -1.85
CA LEU A 77 -3.44 -17.60 -1.40
C LEU A 77 -3.94 -18.12 -0.05
N ARG A 78 -4.25 -17.21 0.87
CA ARG A 78 -4.81 -17.59 2.16
C ARG A 78 -6.14 -18.29 2.02
N LEU A 79 -7.03 -17.76 1.18
CA LEU A 79 -8.34 -18.36 0.95
C LEU A 79 -8.24 -19.74 0.32
N GLN A 80 -7.35 -19.91 -0.65
CA GLN A 80 -7.09 -21.21 -1.27
C GLN A 80 -6.58 -22.22 -0.24
N HIS A 81 -5.70 -21.78 0.64
CA HIS A 81 -5.14 -22.62 1.67
C HIS A 81 -6.20 -23.09 2.68
N LEU A 82 -7.15 -22.20 3.02
CA LEU A 82 -8.23 -22.51 3.92
C LEU A 82 -9.26 -23.47 3.31
N ASN A 83 -9.39 -23.46 1.99
CA ASN A 83 -10.37 -24.27 1.27
C ASN A 83 -9.82 -25.61 0.79
N SER A 84 -8.56 -25.86 1.02
CA SER A 84 -7.92 -27.11 0.59
C SER A 84 -8.03 -28.23 1.60
#